data_671b0fabb46d3dafe58be17c712fed9c
#
_entry.id   671b0fabb46d3dafe58be17c712fed9c
#
_cell.length_a   1.000
_cell.length_b   1.000
_cell.length_c   1.000
_cell.angle_alpha   90.00
_cell.angle_beta   90.00
_cell.angle_gamma   90.00
#
_symmetry.space_group_name_H-M   'P 1'
#
loop_
_entity.id
_entity.type
_entity.pdbx_description
1 polymer ?
#
loop_
_entity_poly.entity_id
_entity_poly.type
_entity_poly.pdbx_seq_one_letter_code
_entity_poly.pdbx_strand_id
1 'polypeptide(L)'
;RDRYQHDMNQKKLTEALDAVVEDSVNQVGVDLNTASAPLMEHISGINKTLAKNIVEYREANGRFKNRKELLKVAKLGPKAFEQCAGFMRITGGTNPLDATSVHPESYEVTETLIQHLGYSMDDLASGQLKGITKAAGDIKALAKELGVGTVTVTDLVKELEKPARDPRSEMPQPILRGDILEMKDLKEGMILKGTVRNVIDFGAFVDIGVHEDGLVHLSQLCNRYVKPVSYT
;
A
#
# COMPACT_ATOMS: atom_id res chain seq x y z
N ARG A 1 -17.30 -16.96 30.41
CA ARG A 1 -16.10 -16.16 30.28
C ARG A 1 -15.68 -15.87 28.84
N ASP A 2 -16.29 -16.49 27.81
CA ASP A 2 -16.00 -16.24 26.39
C ASP A 2 -17.29 -15.97 25.60
N ARG A 3 -18.19 -15.13 26.14
CA ARG A 3 -19.53 -14.92 25.56
C ARG A 3 -19.66 -13.71 24.63
N TYR A 4 -18.63 -12.88 24.47
CA TYR A 4 -18.72 -11.66 23.66
C TYR A 4 -18.17 -11.77 22.22
N GLN A 5 -17.62 -12.90 21.81
CA GLN A 5 -17.13 -13.09 20.44
C GLN A 5 -18.12 -13.77 19.49
N HIS A 6 -19.30 -14.19 19.96
CA HIS A 6 -20.25 -14.94 19.13
C HIS A 6 -21.28 -14.13 18.38
N ASP A 7 -21.39 -12.82 18.63
CA ASP A 7 -22.44 -12.01 17.99
C ASP A 7 -22.00 -11.26 16.73
N MET A 8 -20.73 -11.30 16.35
CA MET A 8 -20.32 -10.78 15.06
C MET A 8 -20.54 -11.83 13.97
N ASN A 9 -21.38 -11.48 13.00
CA ASN A 9 -21.57 -12.31 11.81
C ASN A 9 -20.24 -12.45 11.08
N GLN A 10 -19.57 -13.59 11.25
CA GLN A 10 -18.25 -13.88 10.69
C GLN A 10 -18.20 -13.65 9.19
N LYS A 11 -19.31 -13.89 8.47
CA LYS A 11 -19.41 -13.63 7.04
C LYS A 11 -19.28 -12.13 6.72
N LYS A 12 -19.97 -11.26 7.47
CA LYS A 12 -19.86 -9.80 7.31
C LYS A 12 -18.47 -9.28 7.67
N LEU A 13 -17.84 -9.88 8.69
CA LEU A 13 -16.47 -9.52 9.06
C LEU A 13 -15.49 -9.91 7.96
N THR A 14 -15.61 -11.10 7.40
CA THR A 14 -14.76 -11.56 6.29
C THR A 14 -14.96 -10.65 5.06
N GLU A 15 -16.21 -10.37 4.68
CA GLU A 15 -16.52 -9.46 3.57
C GLU A 15 -15.95 -8.05 3.78
N ALA A 16 -16.01 -7.51 4.99
CA ALA A 16 -15.44 -6.20 5.31
C ALA A 16 -13.90 -6.22 5.29
N LEU A 17 -13.27 -7.29 5.77
CA LEU A 17 -11.82 -7.45 5.69
C LEU A 17 -11.34 -7.61 4.26
N ASP A 18 -12.03 -8.41 3.45
CA ASP A 18 -11.72 -8.58 2.03
C ASP A 18 -11.82 -7.25 1.28
N ALA A 19 -12.84 -6.44 1.54
CA ALA A 19 -13.00 -5.11 0.94
C ALA A 19 -11.83 -4.17 1.33
N VAL A 20 -11.42 -4.16 2.59
CA VAL A 20 -10.28 -3.34 3.05
C VAL A 20 -8.97 -3.81 2.40
N VAL A 21 -8.77 -5.12 2.27
CA VAL A 21 -7.58 -5.67 1.60
C VAL A 21 -7.59 -5.30 0.11
N GLU A 22 -8.74 -5.44 -0.56
CA GLU A 22 -8.91 -5.07 -1.96
C GLU A 22 -8.60 -3.59 -2.19
N ASP A 23 -9.16 -2.69 -1.39
CA ASP A 23 -8.87 -1.26 -1.47
C ASP A 23 -7.39 -0.96 -1.26
N SER A 24 -6.77 -1.57 -0.26
CA SER A 24 -5.35 -1.37 0.05
C SER A 24 -4.45 -1.86 -1.09
N VAL A 25 -4.75 -3.04 -1.63
CA VAL A 25 -3.99 -3.65 -2.73
C VAL A 25 -4.11 -2.80 -4.01
N ASN A 26 -5.30 -2.29 -4.30
CA ASN A 26 -5.53 -1.44 -5.48
C ASN A 26 -4.90 -0.04 -5.32
N GLN A 27 -4.77 0.49 -4.11
CA GLN A 27 -4.08 1.76 -3.87
C GLN A 27 -2.56 1.65 -3.96
N VAL A 28 -1.99 0.63 -3.33
CA VAL A 28 -0.54 0.48 -3.19
C VAL A 28 0.06 -0.32 -4.36
N GLY A 29 -0.71 -1.22 -4.95
CA GLY A 29 -0.24 -2.23 -5.88
C GLY A 29 0.48 -3.38 -5.18
N VAL A 30 0.85 -4.40 -5.95
CA VAL A 30 1.59 -5.56 -5.44
C VAL A 30 2.84 -5.81 -6.28
N ASP A 31 3.89 -6.29 -5.65
CA ASP A 31 5.08 -6.77 -6.38
C ASP A 31 4.76 -8.13 -7.02
N LEU A 32 4.75 -8.15 -8.36
CA LEU A 32 4.46 -9.34 -9.17
C LEU A 32 5.40 -10.52 -8.86
N ASN A 33 6.62 -10.23 -8.47
CA ASN A 33 7.64 -11.22 -8.20
C ASN A 33 7.60 -11.82 -6.79
N THR A 34 6.91 -11.18 -5.86
CA THR A 34 6.87 -11.61 -4.45
C THR A 34 5.48 -11.90 -3.92
N ALA A 35 4.44 -11.33 -4.55
CA ALA A 35 3.06 -11.50 -4.10
C ALA A 35 2.61 -12.97 -4.13
N SER A 36 1.84 -13.35 -3.12
CA SER A 36 1.18 -14.67 -3.07
C SER A 36 -0.06 -14.70 -3.95
N ALA A 37 -0.49 -15.90 -4.37
CA ALA A 37 -1.73 -16.05 -5.14
C ALA A 37 -2.95 -15.45 -4.42
N PRO A 38 -3.20 -15.71 -3.12
CA PRO A 38 -4.32 -15.09 -2.41
C PRO A 38 -4.28 -13.55 -2.41
N LEU A 39 -3.10 -12.94 -2.32
CA LEU A 39 -2.96 -11.48 -2.38
C LEU A 39 -3.31 -10.95 -3.77
N MET A 40 -2.88 -11.62 -4.82
CA MET A 40 -3.16 -11.24 -6.20
C MET A 40 -4.64 -11.40 -6.58
N GLU A 41 -5.39 -12.27 -5.92
CA GLU A 41 -6.84 -12.43 -6.14
C GLU A 41 -7.65 -11.17 -5.84
N HIS A 42 -7.12 -10.26 -5.00
CA HIS A 42 -7.74 -8.96 -4.70
C HIS A 42 -7.46 -7.88 -5.76
N ILE A 43 -6.67 -8.19 -6.79
CA ILE A 43 -6.39 -7.24 -7.86
C ILE A 43 -7.50 -7.31 -8.92
N SER A 44 -7.92 -6.13 -9.39
CA SER A 44 -8.88 -6.03 -10.48
C SER A 44 -8.46 -6.86 -11.69
N GLY A 45 -9.37 -7.66 -12.21
CA GLY A 45 -9.12 -8.53 -13.38
C GLY A 45 -8.41 -9.86 -13.07
N ILE A 46 -8.01 -10.12 -11.83
CA ILE A 46 -7.34 -11.36 -11.41
C ILE A 46 -8.29 -12.22 -10.57
N ASN A 47 -8.61 -13.39 -11.09
CA ASN A 47 -9.32 -14.42 -10.33
C ASN A 47 -8.34 -15.47 -9.77
N LYS A 48 -8.86 -16.38 -8.96
CA LYS A 48 -8.08 -17.46 -8.34
C LYS A 48 -7.25 -18.29 -9.32
N THR A 49 -7.81 -18.59 -10.50
CA THR A 49 -7.11 -19.34 -11.55
C THR A 49 -5.95 -18.54 -12.13
N LEU A 50 -6.18 -17.25 -12.43
CA LEU A 50 -5.14 -16.39 -12.97
C LEU A 50 -4.03 -16.14 -11.95
N ALA A 51 -4.37 -15.90 -10.68
CA ALA A 51 -3.39 -15.73 -9.60
C ALA A 51 -2.49 -16.96 -9.48
N LYS A 52 -3.07 -18.16 -9.53
CA LYS A 52 -2.31 -19.42 -9.51
C LYS A 52 -1.41 -19.54 -10.75
N ASN A 53 -1.93 -19.27 -11.95
CA ASN A 53 -1.16 -19.35 -13.19
C ASN A 53 0.03 -18.36 -13.20
N ILE A 54 -0.13 -17.17 -12.60
CA ILE A 54 0.96 -16.19 -12.45
C ILE A 54 2.07 -16.75 -11.57
N VAL A 55 1.73 -17.36 -10.44
CA VAL A 55 2.71 -17.99 -9.56
C VAL A 55 3.41 -19.15 -10.25
N GLU A 56 2.68 -20.04 -10.90
CA GLU A 56 3.23 -21.17 -11.67
C GLU A 56 4.18 -20.69 -12.78
N TYR A 57 3.81 -19.64 -13.50
CA TYR A 57 4.67 -19.06 -14.52
C TYR A 57 5.97 -18.52 -13.93
N ARG A 58 5.89 -17.82 -12.81
CA ARG A 58 7.04 -17.28 -12.09
C ARG A 58 7.98 -18.38 -11.59
N GLU A 59 7.42 -19.47 -11.07
CA GLU A 59 8.21 -20.63 -10.61
C GLU A 59 8.90 -21.37 -11.75
N ALA A 60 8.24 -21.47 -12.90
CA ALA A 60 8.77 -22.16 -14.06
C ALA A 60 9.78 -21.35 -14.88
N ASN A 61 9.59 -20.03 -15.00
CA ASN A 61 10.36 -19.15 -15.89
C ASN A 61 11.25 -18.15 -15.14
N GLY A 62 11.18 -18.11 -13.82
CA GLY A 62 11.88 -17.12 -12.99
C GLY A 62 11.10 -15.81 -12.87
N ARG A 63 11.79 -14.78 -12.39
CA ARG A 63 11.20 -13.47 -12.14
C ARG A 63 10.69 -12.80 -13.42
N PHE A 64 9.55 -12.17 -13.33
CA PHE A 64 9.07 -11.26 -14.37
C PHE A 64 10.03 -10.08 -14.51
N LYS A 65 10.42 -9.79 -15.74
CA LYS A 65 11.33 -8.67 -16.07
C LYS A 65 10.57 -7.42 -16.50
N ASN A 66 9.35 -7.59 -17.01
CA ASN A 66 8.47 -6.49 -17.41
C ASN A 66 7.00 -6.94 -17.35
N ARG A 67 6.10 -5.97 -17.30
CA ARG A 67 4.64 -6.21 -17.24
C ARG A 67 4.09 -6.96 -18.46
N LYS A 68 4.69 -6.78 -19.63
CA LYS A 68 4.25 -7.45 -20.87
C LYS A 68 4.38 -8.97 -20.79
N GLU A 69 5.26 -9.49 -19.96
CA GLU A 69 5.39 -10.93 -19.71
C GLU A 69 4.12 -11.55 -19.11
N LEU A 70 3.27 -10.76 -18.44
CA LEU A 70 1.96 -11.24 -17.99
C LEU A 70 1.10 -11.83 -19.13
N LEU A 71 1.24 -11.31 -20.35
CA LEU A 71 0.52 -11.84 -21.52
C LEU A 71 0.96 -13.26 -21.91
N LYS A 72 2.08 -13.75 -21.40
CA LYS A 72 2.55 -15.12 -21.57
C LYS A 72 1.98 -16.10 -20.55
N VAL A 73 1.32 -15.57 -19.51
CA VAL A 73 0.68 -16.38 -18.47
C VAL A 73 -0.56 -17.05 -19.02
N ALA A 74 -0.73 -18.34 -18.75
CA ALA A 74 -1.86 -19.13 -19.24
C ALA A 74 -3.21 -18.49 -18.80
N LYS A 75 -4.13 -18.35 -19.75
CA LYS A 75 -5.47 -17.76 -19.58
C LYS A 75 -5.51 -16.26 -19.25
N LEU A 76 -4.38 -15.59 -19.16
CA LEU A 76 -4.31 -14.13 -18.96
C LEU A 76 -4.35 -13.46 -20.33
N GLY A 77 -5.54 -13.05 -20.75
CA GLY A 77 -5.75 -12.37 -22.03
C GLY A 77 -5.55 -10.86 -21.94
N PRO A 78 -5.62 -10.14 -23.09
CA PRO A 78 -5.43 -8.69 -23.14
C PRO A 78 -6.34 -7.91 -22.19
N LYS A 79 -7.61 -8.32 -22.07
CA LYS A 79 -8.60 -7.66 -21.19
C LYS A 79 -8.20 -7.76 -19.70
N ALA A 80 -7.75 -8.93 -19.26
CA ALA A 80 -7.29 -9.11 -17.89
C ALA A 80 -5.98 -8.31 -17.65
N PHE A 81 -5.10 -8.28 -18.65
CA PHE A 81 -3.89 -7.47 -18.61
C PHE A 81 -4.19 -5.98 -18.45
N GLU A 82 -5.09 -5.44 -19.26
CA GLU A 82 -5.55 -4.05 -19.16
C GLU A 82 -6.06 -3.70 -17.76
N GLN A 83 -6.81 -4.62 -17.13
CA GLN A 83 -7.38 -4.38 -15.80
C GLN A 83 -6.34 -4.46 -14.67
N CYS A 84 -5.37 -5.36 -14.76
CA CYS A 84 -4.45 -5.63 -13.67
C CYS A 84 -3.08 -4.92 -13.77
N ALA A 85 -2.66 -4.53 -14.97
CA ALA A 85 -1.29 -4.09 -15.22
C ALA A 85 -0.85 -2.89 -14.36
N GLY A 86 -1.73 -1.93 -14.11
CA GLY A 86 -1.43 -0.77 -13.27
C GLY A 86 -1.18 -1.11 -11.79
N PHE A 87 -1.70 -2.23 -11.32
CA PHE A 87 -1.57 -2.68 -9.93
C PHE A 87 -0.44 -3.70 -9.73
N MET A 88 0.06 -4.30 -10.82
CA MET A 88 1.16 -5.25 -10.81
C MET A 88 2.49 -4.52 -10.98
N ARG A 89 3.28 -4.43 -9.95
CA ARG A 89 4.56 -3.71 -9.95
C ARG A 89 5.73 -4.67 -10.08
N ILE A 90 6.79 -4.21 -10.75
CA ILE A 90 8.03 -4.97 -10.91
C ILE A 90 9.18 -4.05 -10.51
N THR A 91 9.81 -4.36 -9.37
CA THR A 91 10.98 -3.64 -8.90
C THR A 91 12.24 -4.23 -9.54
N GLY A 92 13.09 -3.37 -10.10
CA GLY A 92 14.34 -3.81 -10.75
C GLY A 92 14.14 -4.56 -12.08
N GLY A 93 13.01 -4.29 -12.76
CA GLY A 93 12.72 -4.82 -14.09
C GLY A 93 13.45 -4.04 -15.20
N THR A 94 13.16 -4.41 -16.46
CA THR A 94 13.77 -3.77 -17.64
C THR A 94 13.25 -2.36 -17.90
N ASN A 95 12.03 -2.05 -17.48
CA ASN A 95 11.42 -0.72 -17.61
C ASN A 95 11.12 -0.15 -16.22
N PRO A 96 11.71 0.99 -15.83
CA PRO A 96 11.46 1.63 -14.54
C PRO A 96 9.99 2.00 -14.31
N LEU A 97 9.21 2.24 -15.36
CA LEU A 97 7.77 2.52 -15.25
C LEU A 97 6.97 1.33 -14.71
N ASP A 98 7.48 0.10 -14.85
CA ASP A 98 6.84 -1.09 -14.29
C ASP A 98 6.84 -1.11 -12.74
N ALA A 99 7.66 -0.29 -12.10
CA ALA A 99 7.67 -0.09 -10.66
C ALA A 99 6.67 0.97 -10.18
N THR A 100 6.01 1.67 -11.09
CA THR A 100 5.04 2.74 -10.81
C THR A 100 3.60 2.26 -10.99
N SER A 101 2.62 3.07 -10.62
CA SER A 101 1.21 2.80 -10.91
C SER A 101 0.79 3.25 -12.32
N VAL A 102 1.70 3.80 -13.10
CA VAL A 102 1.43 4.21 -14.48
C VAL A 102 1.02 2.99 -15.31
N HIS A 103 -0.12 3.09 -15.98
CA HIS A 103 -0.60 2.02 -16.84
C HIS A 103 0.23 1.91 -18.12
N PRO A 104 0.50 0.71 -18.66
CA PRO A 104 1.30 0.54 -19.88
C PRO A 104 0.82 1.34 -21.09
N GLU A 105 -0.47 1.62 -21.21
CA GLU A 105 -1.04 2.48 -22.26
C GLU A 105 -0.51 3.93 -22.20
N SER A 106 -0.13 4.40 -21.04
CA SER A 106 0.39 5.74 -20.80
C SER A 106 1.93 5.83 -20.85
N TYR A 107 2.62 4.75 -21.15
CA TYR A 107 4.09 4.71 -21.12
C TYR A 107 4.70 5.71 -22.11
N GLU A 108 4.24 5.72 -23.34
CA GLU A 108 4.75 6.60 -24.39
C GLU A 108 4.61 8.08 -24.00
N VAL A 109 3.43 8.46 -23.49
CA VAL A 109 3.18 9.83 -23.03
C VAL A 109 4.03 10.16 -21.81
N THR A 110 4.21 9.19 -20.91
CA THR A 110 5.00 9.38 -19.69
C THR A 110 6.48 9.52 -20.00
N GLU A 111 7.02 8.73 -20.91
CA GLU A 111 8.41 8.83 -21.37
C GLU A 111 8.67 10.19 -22.04
N THR A 112 7.75 10.64 -22.88
CA THR A 112 7.82 11.96 -23.51
C THR A 112 7.78 13.08 -22.46
N LEU A 113 6.91 12.96 -21.45
CA LEU A 113 6.82 13.90 -20.33
C LEU A 113 8.13 13.99 -19.55
N ILE A 114 8.71 12.86 -19.20
CA ILE A 114 9.99 12.77 -18.46
C ILE A 114 11.10 13.46 -19.26
N GLN A 115 11.22 13.17 -20.54
CA GLN A 115 12.22 13.76 -21.43
C GLN A 115 12.01 15.28 -21.61
N HIS A 116 10.75 15.71 -21.78
CA HIS A 116 10.40 17.12 -21.92
C HIS A 116 10.81 17.93 -20.68
N LEU A 117 10.70 17.36 -19.51
CA LEU A 117 11.09 17.98 -18.24
C LEU A 117 12.61 17.88 -17.95
N GLY A 118 13.39 17.30 -18.86
CA GLY A 118 14.84 17.21 -18.75
C GLY A 118 15.34 16.08 -17.87
N TYR A 119 14.49 15.13 -17.55
CA TYR A 119 14.85 13.91 -16.79
C TYR A 119 15.05 12.71 -17.73
N SER A 120 15.72 11.70 -17.21
CA SER A 120 15.91 10.40 -17.89
C SER A 120 15.15 9.27 -17.21
N MET A 121 15.03 8.14 -17.90
CA MET A 121 14.46 6.92 -17.30
C MET A 121 15.34 6.37 -16.17
N ASP A 122 16.64 6.64 -16.19
CA ASP A 122 17.58 6.29 -15.12
C ASP A 122 17.31 7.12 -13.86
N ASP A 123 16.91 8.38 -14.01
CA ASP A 123 16.50 9.25 -12.90
C ASP A 123 15.23 8.70 -12.23
N LEU A 124 14.30 8.16 -13.01
CA LEU A 124 13.12 7.48 -12.48
C LEU A 124 13.53 6.21 -11.70
N ALA A 125 14.41 5.40 -12.25
CA ALA A 125 14.89 4.17 -11.62
C ALA A 125 15.61 4.43 -10.29
N SER A 126 16.34 5.55 -10.19
CA SER A 126 17.06 5.97 -8.99
C SER A 126 16.22 6.79 -8.00
N GLY A 127 14.95 7.07 -8.32
CA GLY A 127 14.06 7.86 -7.47
C GLY A 127 14.41 9.35 -7.39
N GLN A 128 15.11 9.88 -8.40
CA GLN A 128 15.57 11.27 -8.44
C GLN A 128 14.53 12.26 -8.99
N LEU A 129 13.29 11.81 -9.27
CA LEU A 129 12.23 12.67 -9.79
C LEU A 129 11.52 13.51 -8.71
N LYS A 130 12.11 13.64 -7.53
CA LYS A 130 11.61 14.52 -6.47
C LYS A 130 11.58 15.97 -6.98
N GLY A 131 10.39 16.58 -6.92
CA GLY A 131 10.20 17.94 -7.39
C GLY A 131 9.80 18.08 -8.86
N ILE A 132 9.53 16.97 -9.55
CA ILE A 132 9.02 16.97 -10.93
C ILE A 132 7.72 17.77 -11.05
N THR A 133 6.89 17.82 -10.03
CA THR A 133 5.67 18.63 -9.98
C THR A 133 6.00 20.12 -10.10
N LYS A 134 7.09 20.58 -9.50
CA LYS A 134 7.56 21.97 -9.64
C LYS A 134 8.17 22.22 -11.01
N ALA A 135 8.91 21.25 -11.54
CA ALA A 135 9.51 21.31 -12.86
C ALA A 135 8.45 21.35 -13.99
N ALA A 136 7.32 20.68 -13.78
CA ALA A 136 6.20 20.65 -14.73
C ALA A 136 5.56 22.04 -14.95
N GLY A 137 5.67 22.96 -13.99
CA GLY A 137 5.19 24.34 -14.12
C GLY A 137 3.72 24.43 -14.51
N ASP A 138 3.44 24.99 -15.71
CA ASP A 138 2.07 25.11 -16.24
C ASP A 138 1.61 23.79 -16.87
N ILE A 139 0.87 23.01 -16.09
CA ILE A 139 0.32 21.71 -16.52
C ILE A 139 -0.62 21.85 -17.72
N LYS A 140 -1.32 22.98 -17.88
CA LYS A 140 -2.22 23.19 -19.01
C LYS A 140 -1.45 23.33 -20.33
N ALA A 141 -0.35 24.07 -20.31
CA ALA A 141 0.52 24.22 -21.46
C ALA A 141 1.17 22.87 -21.82
N LEU A 142 1.66 22.16 -20.82
CA LEU A 142 2.29 20.84 -20.97
C LEU A 142 1.32 19.79 -21.52
N ALA A 143 0.09 19.77 -21.02
CA ALA A 143 -0.96 18.87 -21.51
C ALA A 143 -1.30 19.11 -22.99
N LYS A 144 -1.38 20.40 -23.39
CA LYS A 144 -1.62 20.78 -24.78
C LYS A 144 -0.48 20.34 -25.70
N GLU A 145 0.75 20.49 -25.25
CA GLU A 145 1.95 20.10 -25.99
C GLU A 145 2.06 18.59 -26.18
N LEU A 146 1.72 17.84 -25.13
CA LEU A 146 1.70 16.37 -25.15
C LEU A 146 0.44 15.79 -25.84
N GLY A 147 -0.55 16.61 -26.15
CA GLY A 147 -1.80 16.17 -26.79
C GLY A 147 -2.70 15.33 -25.89
N VAL A 148 -2.60 15.48 -24.57
CA VAL A 148 -3.36 14.73 -23.57
C VAL A 148 -4.13 15.64 -22.63
N GLY A 149 -5.08 15.07 -21.86
CA GLY A 149 -5.87 15.85 -20.89
C GLY A 149 -5.02 16.36 -19.72
N THR A 150 -5.38 17.55 -19.20
CA THR A 150 -4.70 18.13 -18.02
C THR A 150 -4.76 17.25 -16.79
N VAL A 151 -5.87 16.53 -16.61
CA VAL A 151 -6.03 15.57 -15.51
C VAL A 151 -5.02 14.43 -15.61
N THR A 152 -4.86 13.87 -16.82
CA THR A 152 -3.89 12.81 -17.09
C THR A 152 -2.46 13.25 -16.78
N VAL A 153 -2.06 14.43 -17.22
CA VAL A 153 -0.71 14.97 -16.93
C VAL A 153 -0.53 15.20 -15.44
N THR A 154 -1.54 15.73 -14.76
CA THR A 154 -1.50 15.94 -13.30
C THR A 154 -1.28 14.64 -12.55
N ASP A 155 -2.01 13.59 -12.93
CA ASP A 155 -1.91 12.28 -12.28
C ASP A 155 -0.56 11.61 -12.57
N LEU A 156 -0.08 11.70 -13.81
CA LEU A 156 1.24 11.19 -14.18
C LEU A 156 2.36 11.89 -13.39
N VAL A 157 2.34 13.21 -13.30
CA VAL A 157 3.35 13.98 -12.58
C VAL A 157 3.35 13.64 -11.09
N LYS A 158 2.17 13.53 -10.47
CA LYS A 158 2.02 13.11 -9.06
C LYS A 158 2.54 11.70 -8.83
N GLU A 159 2.28 10.80 -9.76
CA GLU A 159 2.73 9.42 -9.63
C GLU A 159 4.25 9.29 -9.79
N LEU A 160 4.83 10.05 -10.73
CA LEU A 160 6.27 10.07 -10.94
C LEU A 160 7.04 10.72 -9.79
N GLU A 161 6.42 11.67 -9.07
CA GLU A 161 7.03 12.30 -7.90
C GLU A 161 7.13 11.35 -6.70
N LYS A 162 6.23 10.39 -6.63
CA LYS A 162 6.32 9.35 -5.62
C LYS A 162 7.56 8.52 -5.91
N PRO A 163 8.51 8.42 -4.96
CA PRO A 163 9.65 7.52 -5.14
C PRO A 163 9.12 6.12 -5.46
N ALA A 164 9.91 5.34 -6.21
CA ALA A 164 9.61 3.91 -6.42
C ALA A 164 9.45 3.26 -5.05
N ARG A 165 8.22 3.24 -4.58
CA ARG A 165 7.89 2.85 -3.21
C ARG A 165 7.98 1.34 -3.13
N ASP A 166 8.81 0.87 -2.22
CA ASP A 166 8.60 -0.44 -1.65
C ASP A 166 7.24 -0.38 -0.91
N PRO A 167 6.21 -1.11 -1.36
CA PRO A 167 4.91 -1.15 -0.68
C PRO A 167 5.04 -1.45 0.82
N ARG A 168 6.14 -2.10 1.19
CA ARG A 168 6.46 -2.44 2.58
C ARG A 168 6.85 -1.24 3.43
N SER A 169 7.33 -0.15 2.83
CA SER A 169 7.74 1.05 3.57
C SER A 169 6.54 1.92 3.98
N GLU A 170 5.38 1.74 3.35
CA GLU A 170 4.15 2.49 3.65
C GLU A 170 3.13 1.72 4.47
N MET A 171 3.24 0.41 4.52
CA MET A 171 2.53 -0.33 5.55
C MET A 171 3.00 0.21 6.91
N PRO A 172 2.07 0.57 7.83
CA PRO A 172 2.46 0.78 9.21
C PRO A 172 3.32 -0.43 9.56
N GLN A 173 4.61 -0.18 9.79
CA GLN A 173 5.55 -1.24 10.14
C GLN A 173 4.85 -2.02 11.23
N PRO A 174 4.57 -3.31 11.07
CA PRO A 174 4.13 -4.08 12.20
C PRO A 174 5.20 -3.77 13.23
N ILE A 175 4.78 -3.23 14.38
CA ILE A 175 5.67 -3.05 15.50
C ILE A 175 6.17 -4.46 15.76
N LEU A 176 7.26 -4.82 15.06
CA LEU A 176 7.98 -6.04 15.37
C LEU A 176 8.38 -5.82 16.81
N ARG A 177 7.71 -6.51 17.70
CA ARG A 177 8.01 -6.57 19.13
C ARG A 177 9.41 -7.16 19.28
N GLY A 178 10.41 -6.43 18.80
CA GLY A 178 11.83 -6.75 18.99
C GLY A 178 12.30 -6.32 20.38
N ASP A 179 11.61 -5.37 20.96
CA ASP A 179 11.83 -4.93 22.33
C ASP A 179 10.62 -5.36 23.16
N ILE A 180 10.57 -6.63 23.52
CA ILE A 180 9.73 -7.09 24.62
C ILE A 180 10.36 -6.48 25.86
N LEU A 181 9.90 -5.30 26.24
CA LEU A 181 10.15 -4.73 27.54
C LEU A 181 9.46 -5.66 28.54
N GLU A 182 10.24 -6.36 29.34
CA GLU A 182 9.68 -7.03 30.49
C GLU A 182 9.24 -5.96 31.50
N MET A 183 8.23 -6.25 32.31
CA MET A 183 7.74 -5.32 33.34
C MET A 183 8.86 -4.70 34.20
N LYS A 184 9.92 -5.47 34.42
CA LYS A 184 11.12 -5.01 35.19
C LYS A 184 11.93 -3.90 34.50
N ASP A 185 11.77 -3.74 33.19
CA ASP A 185 12.50 -2.73 32.41
C ASP A 185 11.78 -1.37 32.40
N LEU A 186 10.54 -1.32 32.90
CA LEU A 186 9.76 -0.10 33.00
C LEU A 186 10.29 0.77 34.15
N LYS A 187 10.62 2.02 33.82
CA LYS A 187 11.08 3.03 34.79
C LYS A 187 10.12 4.21 34.81
N GLU A 188 9.93 4.78 36.00
CA GLU A 188 9.14 5.99 36.15
C GLU A 188 9.70 7.13 35.26
N GLY A 189 8.83 7.82 34.53
CA GLY A 189 9.22 8.89 33.60
C GLY A 189 9.51 8.41 32.16
N MET A 190 9.42 7.12 31.86
CA MET A 190 9.56 6.60 30.50
C MET A 190 8.39 7.02 29.61
N ILE A 191 8.69 7.51 28.41
CA ILE A 191 7.68 7.81 27.39
C ILE A 191 7.55 6.59 26.47
N LEU A 192 6.40 5.94 26.50
CA LEU A 192 6.11 4.75 25.71
C LEU A 192 4.97 5.02 24.73
N LYS A 193 4.98 4.35 23.58
CA LYS A 193 3.82 4.28 22.69
C LYS A 193 2.99 3.08 23.08
N GLY A 194 1.69 3.29 23.27
CA GLY A 194 0.76 2.21 23.56
C GLY A 194 -0.50 2.26 22.70
N THR A 195 -1.17 1.12 22.57
CA THR A 195 -2.45 1.00 21.88
C THR A 195 -3.55 0.83 22.91
N VAL A 196 -4.57 1.69 22.87
CA VAL A 196 -5.74 1.57 23.75
C VAL A 196 -6.52 0.31 23.36
N ARG A 197 -6.63 -0.63 24.29
CA ARG A 197 -7.37 -1.89 24.08
C ARG A 197 -8.80 -1.83 24.60
N ASN A 198 -9.00 -1.19 25.75
CA ASN A 198 -10.29 -1.13 26.37
C ASN A 198 -10.45 0.17 27.15
N VAL A 199 -11.65 0.74 27.15
CA VAL A 199 -12.00 1.93 27.91
C VAL A 199 -13.09 1.55 28.92
N ILE A 200 -12.84 1.89 30.18
CA ILE A 200 -13.73 1.60 31.31
C ILE A 200 -14.09 2.89 32.06
N ASP A 201 -15.02 2.83 32.96
CA ASP A 201 -15.57 4.02 33.66
C ASP A 201 -14.51 4.86 34.40
N PHE A 202 -13.39 4.28 34.79
CA PHE A 202 -12.33 4.95 35.55
C PHE A 202 -10.99 5.05 34.85
N GLY A 203 -10.87 4.60 33.57
CA GLY A 203 -9.63 4.69 32.84
C GLY A 203 -9.61 3.95 31.52
N ALA A 204 -8.44 3.81 30.96
CA ALA A 204 -8.19 3.06 29.74
C ALA A 204 -7.08 2.02 29.93
N PHE A 205 -7.29 0.82 29.43
CA PHE A 205 -6.26 -0.18 29.32
C PHE A 205 -5.45 0.03 28.04
N VAL A 206 -4.15 0.13 28.18
CA VAL A 206 -3.22 0.44 27.09
C VAL A 206 -2.17 -0.67 27.00
N ASP A 207 -2.13 -1.33 25.85
CA ASP A 207 -1.05 -2.26 25.52
C ASP A 207 0.22 -1.47 25.18
N ILE A 208 1.21 -1.59 26.01
CA ILE A 208 2.52 -0.95 25.85
C ILE A 208 3.61 -1.95 25.39
N GLY A 209 3.20 -3.16 25.00
CA GLY A 209 4.11 -4.18 24.49
C GLY A 209 4.68 -5.14 25.54
N VAL A 210 4.28 -5.03 26.80
CA VAL A 210 4.57 -6.02 27.87
C VAL A 210 3.43 -7.02 28.00
N HIS A 211 3.64 -8.08 28.78
CA HIS A 211 2.65 -9.17 28.94
C HIS A 211 1.32 -8.74 29.57
N GLU A 212 1.29 -7.59 30.26
CA GLU A 212 0.10 -7.04 30.90
C GLU A 212 -0.19 -5.64 30.37
N ASP A 213 -1.49 -5.33 30.22
CA ASP A 213 -1.91 -4.00 29.80
C ASP A 213 -1.74 -3.00 30.96
N GLY A 214 -1.22 -1.82 30.63
CA GLY A 214 -1.15 -0.72 31.58
C GLY A 214 -2.51 -0.03 31.77
N LEU A 215 -2.88 0.33 33.00
CA LEU A 215 -4.06 1.12 33.25
C LEU A 215 -3.71 2.62 33.35
N VAL A 216 -4.30 3.42 32.47
CA VAL A 216 -4.23 4.88 32.54
C VAL A 216 -5.53 5.40 33.17
N HIS A 217 -5.45 5.95 34.39
CA HIS A 217 -6.62 6.48 35.08
C HIS A 217 -7.15 7.75 34.37
N LEU A 218 -8.47 7.98 34.44
CA LEU A 218 -9.14 9.12 33.80
C LEU A 218 -8.50 10.47 34.13
N SER A 219 -8.04 10.66 35.35
CA SER A 219 -7.36 11.90 35.79
C SER A 219 -6.03 12.17 35.09
N GLN A 220 -5.45 11.14 34.44
CA GLN A 220 -4.15 11.22 33.76
C GLN A 220 -4.27 11.26 32.24
N LEU A 221 -5.51 11.12 31.69
CA LEU A 221 -5.73 11.11 30.24
C LEU A 221 -5.60 12.49 29.61
N CYS A 222 -6.02 13.53 30.30
CA CYS A 222 -5.84 14.93 29.87
C CYS A 222 -6.11 15.93 31.02
N ASN A 223 -5.71 17.19 30.80
CA ASN A 223 -5.88 18.29 31.77
C ASN A 223 -7.33 18.82 31.91
N ARG A 224 -8.32 18.17 31.34
CA ARG A 224 -9.74 18.51 31.46
C ARG A 224 -10.57 17.25 31.69
N TYR A 225 -11.70 17.43 32.34
CA TYR A 225 -12.62 16.33 32.61
C TYR A 225 -13.12 15.68 31.31
N VAL A 226 -12.84 14.40 31.15
CA VAL A 226 -13.36 13.57 30.06
C VAL A 226 -14.48 12.70 30.60
N LYS A 227 -15.69 12.86 30.04
CA LYS A 227 -16.81 12.02 30.40
C LYS A 227 -16.63 10.66 29.72
N PRO A 228 -16.70 9.55 30.43
CA PRO A 228 -16.64 8.23 29.79
C PRO A 228 -17.82 8.11 28.82
N VAL A 229 -17.53 7.79 27.57
CA VAL A 229 -18.54 7.51 26.55
C VAL A 229 -18.73 6.01 26.52
N SER A 230 -19.84 5.54 27.06
CA SER A 230 -20.25 4.16 26.91
C SER A 230 -20.77 3.98 25.47
N TYR A 231 -20.08 3.23 24.67
CA TYR A 231 -20.64 2.72 23.42
C TYR A 231 -21.52 1.51 23.76
N THR A 232 -22.82 1.71 23.67
CA THR A 232 -23.81 0.63 23.59
C THR A 232 -23.88 0.13 22.14
#